data_57dec4bdd2a2cc195b8a14fbc51b6e40
#
_entry.id   57dec4bdd2a2cc195b8a14fbc51b6e40
#
_cell.length_a   1.000
_cell.length_b   1.000
_cell.length_c   1.000
_cell.angle_alpha   90.00
_cell.angle_beta   90.00
_cell.angle_gamma   90.00
#
_symmetry.space_group_name_H-M   'P 1'
#
loop_
_entity.id
_entity.type
_entity.pdbx_description
1 polymer ?
#
loop_
_entity_poly.entity_id
_entity_poly.type
_entity_poly.pdbx_seq_one_letter_code
_entity_poly.pdbx_strand_id
1 'polypeptide(L)'
;IVNELEEFGAMSYTTVVAATASELAPLQYIAPYSGCAIGEEWMENGQDVLIVYDDLSKHAAAYRTLSLLLKRAPGREAYPGDVFYLHSRLLERAARLSDKLGGGSLTALPIIETQAGDVSAYIPTNVISITDGQIYLETEMFNAGFRPAINAGLSVSRVGGSAQIKAMKKIAAPIRVELAQYRELAAFS
;
A
#
# COMPACT_ATOMS: atom_id res chain seq x y z
N ILE A 1 11.37 13.00 -3.15
CA ILE A 1 9.92 12.97 -3.44
C ILE A 1 9.34 14.38 -3.44
N VAL A 2 9.37 15.17 -2.33
CA VAL A 2 8.76 16.51 -2.28
C VAL A 2 9.34 17.42 -3.36
N ASN A 3 10.66 17.50 -3.48
CA ASN A 3 11.32 18.31 -4.51
C ASN A 3 10.93 17.89 -5.93
N GLU A 4 10.76 16.59 -6.17
CA GLU A 4 10.28 16.08 -7.46
C GLU A 4 8.83 16.47 -7.73
N LEU A 5 7.96 16.40 -6.71
CA LEU A 5 6.57 16.86 -6.82
C LEU A 5 6.48 18.37 -7.09
N GLU A 6 7.38 19.16 -6.49
CA GLU A 6 7.50 20.61 -6.77
C GLU A 6 7.97 20.86 -8.20
N GLU A 7 8.99 20.15 -8.66
CA GLU A 7 9.55 20.27 -10.01
C GLU A 7 8.49 19.98 -11.09
N PHE A 8 7.64 18.96 -10.85
CA PHE A 8 6.55 18.61 -11.76
C PHE A 8 5.24 19.41 -11.51
N GLY A 9 5.25 20.40 -10.60
CA GLY A 9 4.07 21.21 -10.28
C GLY A 9 2.94 20.45 -9.57
N ALA A 10 3.23 19.23 -9.07
CA ALA A 10 2.24 18.34 -8.47
C ALA A 10 1.83 18.76 -7.05
N MET A 11 2.58 19.65 -6.40
CA MET A 11 2.24 20.15 -5.06
C MET A 11 0.93 20.95 -5.00
N SER A 12 0.44 21.43 -6.14
CA SER A 12 -0.85 22.13 -6.21
C SER A 12 -2.07 21.27 -5.84
N TYR A 13 -1.94 19.93 -5.96
CA TYR A 13 -2.98 18.95 -5.63
C TYR A 13 -2.49 17.84 -4.71
N THR A 14 -1.33 18.00 -4.07
CA THR A 14 -0.73 17.01 -3.20
C THR A 14 -0.52 17.57 -1.80
N THR A 15 -0.89 16.82 -0.78
CA THR A 15 -0.56 17.10 0.62
C THR A 15 0.39 16.03 1.14
N VAL A 16 1.48 16.45 1.76
CA VAL A 16 2.46 15.55 2.38
C VAL A 16 2.30 15.60 3.90
N VAL A 17 2.00 14.47 4.50
CA VAL A 17 1.99 14.30 5.97
C VAL A 17 3.22 13.48 6.33
N ALA A 18 4.17 14.10 7.02
CA ALA A 18 5.46 13.49 7.32
C ALA A 18 5.61 13.21 8.82
N ALA A 19 6.01 11.97 9.13
CA ALA A 19 6.58 11.59 10.42
C ALA A 19 7.81 10.72 10.12
N THR A 20 8.99 11.32 10.19
CA THR A 20 10.25 10.67 9.82
C THR A 20 10.70 9.65 10.87
N ALA A 21 11.68 8.80 10.53
CA ALA A 21 12.22 7.80 11.45
C ALA A 21 12.87 8.40 12.72
N SER A 22 13.22 9.69 12.70
CA SER A 22 13.74 10.42 13.86
C SER A 22 12.67 10.96 14.80
N GLU A 23 11.40 10.93 14.37
CA GLU A 23 10.28 11.38 15.17
C GLU A 23 9.92 10.37 16.27
N LEU A 24 9.23 10.86 17.31
CA LEU A 24 8.75 10.01 18.39
C LEU A 24 7.69 8.99 17.89
N ALA A 25 7.72 7.79 18.43
CA ALA A 25 6.78 6.73 18.04
C ALA A 25 5.28 7.15 18.06
N PRO A 26 4.79 7.99 19.00
CA PRO A 26 3.42 8.50 18.92
C PRO A 26 3.10 9.30 17.66
N LEU A 27 4.06 10.08 17.16
CA LEU A 27 3.87 10.87 15.94
C LEU A 27 3.85 9.96 14.70
N GLN A 28 4.74 8.98 14.64
CA GLN A 28 4.73 7.96 13.59
C GLN A 28 3.44 7.11 13.60
N TYR A 29 2.89 6.86 14.79
CA TYR A 29 1.62 6.15 14.95
C TYR A 29 0.43 6.95 14.44
N ILE A 30 0.35 8.26 14.72
CA ILE A 30 -0.82 9.07 14.38
C ILE A 30 -0.81 9.58 12.92
N ALA A 31 0.36 9.71 12.31
CA ALA A 31 0.52 10.31 10.97
C ALA A 31 -0.34 9.65 9.88
N PRO A 32 -0.40 8.31 9.73
CA PRO A 32 -1.25 7.69 8.73
C PRO A 32 -2.74 7.98 8.94
N TYR A 33 -3.20 8.03 10.18
CA TYR A 33 -4.59 8.36 10.50
C TYR A 33 -4.92 9.82 10.18
N SER A 34 -3.97 10.73 10.44
CA SER A 34 -4.13 12.14 10.11
C SER A 34 -4.21 12.35 8.59
N GLY A 35 -3.33 11.69 7.83
CA GLY A 35 -3.38 11.70 6.37
C GLY A 35 -4.67 11.13 5.82
N CYS A 36 -5.15 10.03 6.41
CA CYS A 36 -6.43 9.42 6.04
C CYS A 36 -7.61 10.38 6.28
N ALA A 37 -7.64 11.07 7.42
CA ALA A 37 -8.70 12.01 7.74
C ALA A 37 -8.76 13.20 6.76
N ILE A 38 -7.60 13.69 6.30
CA ILE A 38 -7.54 14.71 5.24
C ILE A 38 -8.11 14.16 3.92
N GLY A 39 -7.73 12.94 3.57
CA GLY A 39 -8.26 12.27 2.36
C GLY A 39 -9.76 12.02 2.41
N GLU A 40 -10.30 11.65 3.59
CA GLU A 40 -11.74 11.47 3.79
C GLU A 40 -12.52 12.78 3.60
N GLU A 41 -12.01 13.90 4.11
CA GLU A 41 -12.63 15.22 3.90
C GLU A 41 -12.76 15.53 2.40
N TRP A 42 -11.76 15.24 1.60
CA TRP A 42 -11.84 15.45 0.15
C TRP A 42 -12.81 14.46 -0.52
N MET A 43 -12.80 13.20 -0.09
CA MET A 43 -13.74 12.19 -0.59
C MET A 43 -15.19 12.57 -0.29
N GLU A 44 -15.48 13.05 0.93
CA GLU A 44 -16.82 13.49 1.33
C GLU A 44 -17.29 14.72 0.56
N ASN A 45 -16.33 15.56 0.10
CA ASN A 45 -16.59 16.67 -0.82
C ASN A 45 -16.71 16.25 -2.30
N GLY A 46 -16.82 14.95 -2.59
CA GLY A 46 -17.04 14.41 -3.92
C GLY A 46 -15.79 14.30 -4.79
N GLN A 47 -14.60 14.40 -4.21
CA GLN A 47 -13.33 14.29 -4.92
C GLN A 47 -12.82 12.85 -4.94
N ASP A 48 -12.00 12.53 -5.95
CA ASP A 48 -11.27 11.26 -6.00
C ASP A 48 -9.87 11.45 -5.42
N VAL A 49 -9.54 10.66 -4.42
CA VAL A 49 -8.31 10.78 -3.62
C VAL A 49 -7.46 9.52 -3.75
N LEU A 50 -6.17 9.70 -3.97
CA LEU A 50 -5.16 8.65 -3.84
C LEU A 50 -4.31 8.92 -2.59
N ILE A 51 -4.25 7.97 -1.67
CA ILE A 51 -3.38 8.05 -0.49
C ILE A 51 -2.31 6.96 -0.55
N VAL A 52 -1.06 7.34 -0.36
CA VAL A 52 0.08 6.43 -0.27
C VAL A 52 0.59 6.42 1.15
N TYR A 53 0.65 5.25 1.77
CA TYR A 53 1.24 5.05 3.11
C TYR A 53 2.64 4.47 2.97
N ASP A 54 3.66 5.30 3.09
CA ASP A 54 5.07 4.90 2.99
C ASP A 54 5.76 5.06 4.35
N ASP A 55 5.82 3.98 5.17
CA ASP A 55 5.25 2.65 4.99
C ASP A 55 4.51 2.19 6.27
N LEU A 56 3.65 1.19 6.11
CA LEU A 56 2.91 0.64 7.23
C LEU A 56 3.71 -0.39 8.06
N SER A 57 4.86 -0.87 7.58
CA SER A 57 5.79 -1.68 8.37
C SER A 57 6.37 -0.86 9.53
N LYS A 58 6.78 0.38 9.24
CA LYS A 58 7.26 1.34 10.26
C LYS A 58 6.13 1.78 11.20
N HIS A 59 4.92 1.96 10.67
CA HIS A 59 3.72 2.21 11.47
C HIS A 59 3.47 1.10 12.50
N ALA A 60 3.54 -0.16 12.07
CA ALA A 60 3.43 -1.30 12.97
C ALA A 60 4.54 -1.34 14.03
N ALA A 61 5.79 -1.04 13.64
CA ALA A 61 6.94 -0.98 14.55
C ALA A 61 6.76 0.12 15.62
N ALA A 62 6.27 1.30 15.22
CA ALA A 62 5.94 2.38 16.15
C ALA A 62 4.87 1.96 17.14
N TYR A 63 3.81 1.28 16.69
CA TYR A 63 2.75 0.75 17.55
C TYR A 63 3.25 -0.34 18.51
N ARG A 64 4.13 -1.23 18.05
CA ARG A 64 4.82 -2.20 18.90
C ARG A 64 5.61 -1.50 20.00
N THR A 65 6.40 -0.49 19.66
CA THR A 65 7.17 0.30 20.63
C THR A 65 6.28 0.92 21.69
N LEU A 66 5.20 1.59 21.29
CA LEU A 66 4.22 2.17 22.22
C LEU A 66 3.60 1.11 23.13
N SER A 67 3.20 -0.03 22.57
CA SER A 67 2.56 -1.11 23.33
C SER A 67 3.50 -1.71 24.36
N LEU A 68 4.78 -1.89 24.03
CA LEU A 68 5.80 -2.40 24.96
C LEU A 68 6.10 -1.39 26.06
N LEU A 69 6.19 -0.10 25.76
CA LEU A 69 6.35 0.97 26.76
C LEU A 69 5.16 1.03 27.73
N LEU A 70 3.95 0.78 27.24
CA LEU A 70 2.73 0.67 28.04
C LEU A 70 2.60 -0.69 28.75
N LYS A 71 3.63 -1.54 28.70
CA LYS A 71 3.66 -2.88 29.31
C LYS A 71 2.51 -3.80 28.88
N ARG A 72 2.00 -3.62 27.66
CA ARG A 72 1.02 -4.54 27.07
C ARG A 72 1.72 -5.87 26.74
N ALA A 73 1.02 -6.98 26.94
CA ALA A 73 1.56 -8.30 26.67
C ALA A 73 1.91 -8.45 25.17
N PRO A 74 3.16 -8.82 24.82
CA PRO A 74 3.57 -9.05 23.45
C PRO A 74 2.98 -10.37 22.91
N GLY A 75 2.58 -10.37 21.64
CA GLY A 75 2.19 -11.54 20.89
C GLY A 75 3.29 -11.97 19.89
N ARG A 76 2.88 -12.46 18.74
CA ARG A 76 3.77 -12.89 17.64
C ARG A 76 4.69 -11.73 17.22
N GLU A 77 5.99 -12.02 17.09
CA GLU A 77 7.04 -11.05 16.74
C GLU A 77 7.06 -9.81 17.66
N ALA A 78 6.65 -9.99 18.91
CA ALA A 78 6.50 -8.95 19.92
C ALA A 78 5.44 -7.87 19.59
N TYR A 79 4.65 -8.03 18.54
CA TYR A 79 3.52 -7.15 18.27
C TYR A 79 2.38 -7.36 19.27
N PRO A 80 1.62 -6.31 19.61
CA PRO A 80 0.43 -6.47 20.44
C PRO A 80 -0.65 -7.28 19.68
N GLY A 81 -1.52 -7.95 20.41
CA GLY A 81 -2.55 -8.82 19.83
C GLY A 81 -3.53 -8.13 18.86
N ASP A 82 -3.63 -6.80 18.95
CA ASP A 82 -4.51 -5.97 18.12
C ASP A 82 -3.80 -5.28 16.93
N VAL A 83 -2.59 -5.72 16.56
CA VAL A 83 -1.86 -5.13 15.41
C VAL A 83 -2.61 -5.30 14.09
N PHE A 84 -3.38 -6.38 13.92
CA PHE A 84 -4.26 -6.51 12.76
C PHE A 84 -5.28 -5.36 12.70
N TYR A 85 -5.89 -5.02 13.82
CA TYR A 85 -6.85 -3.94 13.93
C TYR A 85 -6.22 -2.55 13.68
N LEU A 86 -4.93 -2.38 13.99
CA LEU A 86 -4.18 -1.16 13.65
C LEU A 86 -4.31 -0.81 12.17
N HIS A 87 -4.09 -1.78 11.28
CA HIS A 87 -4.12 -1.58 9.85
C HIS A 87 -5.53 -1.72 9.25
N SER A 88 -6.36 -2.64 9.74
CA SER A 88 -7.70 -2.81 9.19
C SER A 88 -8.56 -1.57 9.40
N ARG A 89 -8.56 -0.96 10.58
CA ARG A 89 -9.31 0.28 10.84
C ARG A 89 -8.79 1.50 10.07
N LEU A 90 -7.56 1.46 9.54
CA LEU A 90 -7.03 2.48 8.66
C LEU A 90 -7.42 2.22 7.20
N LEU A 91 -7.19 1.00 6.71
CA LEU A 91 -7.34 0.64 5.30
C LEU A 91 -8.81 0.47 4.88
N GLU A 92 -9.67 0.01 5.77
CA GLU A 92 -11.13 -0.10 5.51
C GLU A 92 -11.85 1.26 5.37
N ARG A 93 -11.14 2.36 5.65
CA ARG A 93 -11.64 3.72 5.38
C ARG A 93 -11.53 4.08 3.89
N ALA A 94 -10.69 3.38 3.13
CA ALA A 94 -10.62 3.52 1.68
C ALA A 94 -11.91 2.96 1.04
N ALA A 95 -12.65 3.80 0.33
CA ALA A 95 -13.94 3.45 -0.22
C ALA A 95 -14.33 4.36 -1.40
N ARG A 96 -15.35 3.95 -2.14
CA ARG A 96 -16.08 4.82 -3.05
C ARG A 96 -17.48 5.08 -2.48
N LEU A 97 -17.82 6.34 -2.32
CA LEU A 97 -19.14 6.75 -1.88
C LEU A 97 -20.17 6.58 -3.00
N SER A 98 -21.40 6.30 -2.61
CA SER A 98 -22.52 6.31 -3.56
C SER A 98 -22.81 7.73 -4.08
N ASP A 99 -23.45 7.83 -5.24
CA ASP A 99 -23.81 9.14 -5.83
C ASP A 99 -24.69 9.99 -4.89
N LYS A 100 -25.45 9.34 -4.01
CA LYS A 100 -26.27 10.02 -2.98
C LYS A 100 -25.41 10.72 -1.91
N LEU A 101 -24.18 10.27 -1.73
CA LEU A 101 -23.20 10.82 -0.79
C LEU A 101 -22.08 11.61 -1.49
N GLY A 102 -22.31 12.05 -2.73
CA GLY A 102 -21.37 12.86 -3.48
C GLY A 102 -20.47 12.09 -4.45
N GLY A 103 -20.43 10.74 -4.41
CA GLY A 103 -19.73 9.91 -5.39
C GLY A 103 -18.20 9.93 -5.32
N GLY A 104 -17.60 10.61 -4.34
CA GLY A 104 -16.15 10.68 -4.17
C GLY A 104 -15.52 9.34 -3.82
N SER A 105 -14.21 9.22 -3.99
CA SER A 105 -13.48 7.98 -3.68
C SER A 105 -12.16 8.23 -2.96
N LEU A 106 -11.75 7.26 -2.14
CA LEU A 106 -10.43 7.19 -1.51
C LEU A 106 -9.79 5.84 -1.85
N THR A 107 -8.70 5.90 -2.60
CA THR A 107 -7.91 4.73 -2.96
C THR A 107 -6.63 4.72 -2.11
N ALA A 108 -6.39 3.64 -1.38
CA ALA A 108 -5.21 3.48 -0.55
C ALA A 108 -4.16 2.56 -1.19
N LEU A 109 -2.92 3.02 -1.24
CA LEU A 109 -1.75 2.24 -1.63
C LEU A 109 -0.81 2.11 -0.42
N PRO A 110 -0.99 1.10 0.45
CA PRO A 110 -0.07 0.83 1.53
C PRO A 110 1.21 0.18 1.00
N ILE A 111 2.36 0.72 1.41
CA ILE A 111 3.66 0.12 1.17
C ILE A 111 4.04 -0.72 2.38
N ILE A 112 4.51 -1.94 2.13
CA ILE A 112 4.99 -2.87 3.14
C ILE A 112 6.41 -3.31 2.78
N GLU A 113 7.35 -3.13 3.69
CA GLU A 113 8.69 -3.69 3.57
C GLU A 113 8.67 -5.19 3.89
N THR A 114 9.29 -5.98 3.00
CA THR A 114 9.55 -7.40 3.25
C THR A 114 11.04 -7.60 3.48
N GLN A 115 11.41 -8.48 4.42
CA GLN A 115 12.79 -8.88 4.60
C GLN A 115 13.08 -10.09 3.69
N ALA A 116 14.09 -9.96 2.84
CA ALA A 116 14.48 -11.00 1.88
C ALA A 116 13.32 -11.54 1.00
N GLY A 117 12.33 -10.69 0.70
CA GLY A 117 11.16 -11.08 -0.10
C GLY A 117 10.14 -11.97 0.63
N ASP A 118 10.26 -12.15 1.95
CA ASP A 118 9.32 -12.97 2.73
C ASP A 118 7.97 -12.28 2.93
N VAL A 119 7.02 -12.61 2.06
CA VAL A 119 5.63 -12.15 2.16
C VAL A 119 4.80 -12.95 3.17
N SER A 120 5.34 -14.03 3.73
CA SER A 120 4.67 -14.87 4.72
C SER A 120 4.83 -14.36 6.16
N ALA A 121 5.64 -13.32 6.36
CA ALA A 121 5.83 -12.66 7.64
C ALA A 121 4.51 -12.06 8.17
N TYR A 122 4.47 -11.74 9.47
CA TYR A 122 3.23 -11.40 10.16
C TYR A 122 2.55 -10.13 9.62
N ILE A 123 3.29 -9.04 9.44
CA ILE A 123 2.70 -7.79 8.96
C ILE A 123 2.31 -7.86 7.48
N PRO A 124 3.15 -8.38 6.55
CA PRO A 124 2.74 -8.56 5.16
C PRO A 124 1.46 -9.39 5.00
N THR A 125 1.34 -10.54 5.68
CA THR A 125 0.15 -11.40 5.59
C THR A 125 -1.11 -10.72 6.09
N ASN A 126 -1.01 -9.94 7.18
CA ASN A 126 -2.13 -9.16 7.68
C ASN A 126 -2.61 -8.14 6.63
N VAL A 127 -1.71 -7.37 6.04
CA VAL A 127 -2.07 -6.33 5.07
C VAL A 127 -2.60 -6.92 3.76
N ILE A 128 -2.01 -8.01 3.27
CA ILE A 128 -2.54 -8.76 2.11
C ILE A 128 -3.98 -9.23 2.36
N SER A 129 -4.30 -9.64 3.58
CA SER A 129 -5.66 -10.10 3.91
C SER A 129 -6.68 -8.97 3.98
N ILE A 130 -6.26 -7.75 4.35
CA ILE A 130 -7.13 -6.57 4.43
C ILE A 130 -7.37 -5.95 3.04
N THR A 131 -6.34 -5.88 2.20
CA THR A 131 -6.37 -5.20 0.90
C THR A 131 -6.97 -6.06 -0.21
N ASP A 132 -7.37 -5.45 -1.32
CA ASP A 132 -7.94 -6.11 -2.51
C ASP A 132 -6.89 -6.77 -3.42
N GLY A 133 -5.68 -6.91 -2.95
CA GLY A 133 -4.59 -7.54 -3.68
C GLY A 133 -3.25 -6.90 -3.35
N GLN A 134 -2.22 -7.31 -4.08
CA GLN A 134 -0.86 -6.80 -3.90
C GLN A 134 -0.15 -6.59 -5.24
N ILE A 135 0.71 -5.59 -5.28
CA ILE A 135 1.72 -5.39 -6.31
C ILE A 135 3.05 -5.85 -5.71
N TYR A 136 3.63 -6.91 -6.28
CA TYR A 136 4.85 -7.53 -5.77
C TYR A 136 6.08 -6.97 -6.51
N LEU A 137 6.99 -6.35 -5.77
CA LEU A 137 8.26 -5.83 -6.28
C LEU A 137 9.39 -6.78 -5.90
N GLU A 138 10.23 -7.15 -6.86
CA GLU A 138 11.36 -8.07 -6.67
C GLU A 138 12.71 -7.38 -6.82
N THR A 139 13.58 -7.60 -5.85
CA THR A 139 14.95 -7.08 -5.85
C THR A 139 15.77 -7.63 -7.02
N GLU A 140 15.60 -8.90 -7.36
CA GLU A 140 16.31 -9.52 -8.49
C GLU A 140 15.93 -8.88 -9.82
N MET A 141 14.63 -8.61 -10.05
CA MET A 141 14.18 -7.89 -11.23
C MET A 141 14.72 -6.46 -11.29
N PHE A 142 14.78 -5.78 -10.15
CA PHE A 142 15.36 -4.44 -10.07
C PHE A 142 16.83 -4.43 -10.45
N ASN A 143 17.61 -5.39 -9.93
CA ASN A 143 19.04 -5.55 -10.24
C ASN A 143 19.27 -5.96 -11.70
N ALA A 144 18.33 -6.70 -12.29
CA ALA A 144 18.35 -7.05 -13.71
C ALA A 144 17.94 -5.89 -14.65
N GLY A 145 17.62 -4.72 -14.08
CA GLY A 145 17.31 -3.50 -14.86
C GLY A 145 15.83 -3.31 -15.19
N PHE A 146 14.93 -4.18 -14.71
CA PHE A 146 13.48 -3.99 -14.87
C PHE A 146 12.98 -2.88 -13.96
N ARG A 147 12.42 -1.83 -14.54
CA ARG A 147 11.86 -0.67 -13.80
C ARG A 147 10.55 -0.22 -14.41
N PRO A 148 9.45 -0.38 -13.69
CA PRO A 148 9.33 -0.92 -12.32
C PRO A 148 9.59 -2.44 -12.23
N ALA A 149 10.15 -2.86 -11.11
CA ALA A 149 10.51 -4.27 -10.83
C ALA A 149 9.28 -5.11 -10.40
N ILE A 150 8.20 -5.00 -11.13
CA ILE A 150 6.91 -5.63 -10.79
C ILE A 150 6.88 -7.07 -11.29
N ASN A 151 6.67 -8.00 -10.37
CA ASN A 151 6.37 -9.38 -10.72
C ASN A 151 4.88 -9.55 -11.04
N ALA A 152 4.54 -9.56 -12.33
CA ALA A 152 3.17 -9.72 -12.79
C ALA A 152 2.55 -11.10 -12.48
N GLY A 153 3.39 -12.11 -12.23
CA GLY A 153 2.93 -13.46 -11.87
C GLY A 153 2.47 -13.58 -10.42
N LEU A 154 3.18 -12.91 -9.50
CA LEU A 154 2.88 -12.91 -8.07
C LEU A 154 1.93 -11.78 -7.64
N SER A 155 1.78 -10.76 -8.49
CA SER A 155 0.85 -9.67 -8.25
C SER A 155 -0.59 -10.12 -8.52
N VAL A 156 -1.48 -9.82 -7.58
CA VAL A 156 -2.88 -10.27 -7.61
C VAL A 156 -3.80 -9.10 -7.32
N SER A 157 -4.94 -9.05 -8.03
CA SER A 157 -6.07 -8.19 -7.70
C SER A 157 -7.32 -9.04 -7.51
N ARG A 158 -7.99 -8.92 -6.35
CA ARG A 158 -9.26 -9.63 -6.07
C ARG A 158 -10.41 -9.07 -6.91
N VAL A 159 -10.42 -7.77 -7.15
CA VAL A 159 -11.39 -7.09 -8.02
C VAL A 159 -11.12 -7.44 -9.48
N GLY A 160 -9.86 -7.43 -9.89
CA GLY A 160 -9.36 -7.87 -11.18
C GLY A 160 -10.08 -7.23 -12.35
N GLY A 161 -10.48 -8.07 -13.30
CA GLY A 161 -11.14 -7.64 -14.52
C GLY A 161 -12.49 -6.93 -14.32
N SER A 162 -13.12 -7.03 -13.14
CA SER A 162 -14.40 -6.36 -12.87
C SER A 162 -14.29 -4.84 -12.87
N ALA A 163 -13.13 -4.29 -12.47
CA ALA A 163 -12.85 -2.87 -12.46
C ALA A 163 -12.33 -2.33 -13.82
N GLN A 164 -11.98 -3.22 -14.76
CA GLN A 164 -11.36 -2.83 -16.01
C GLN A 164 -12.40 -2.51 -17.10
N ILE A 165 -12.13 -1.46 -17.89
CA ILE A 165 -12.85 -1.21 -19.13
C ILE A 165 -12.56 -2.31 -20.16
N LYS A 166 -13.43 -2.47 -21.16
CA LYS A 166 -13.32 -3.53 -22.17
C LYS A 166 -11.98 -3.53 -22.92
N ALA A 167 -11.44 -2.36 -23.25
CA ALA A 167 -10.15 -2.21 -23.92
C ALA A 167 -9.01 -2.76 -23.06
N MET A 168 -8.96 -2.38 -21.77
CA MET A 168 -7.95 -2.86 -20.82
C MET A 168 -8.01 -4.37 -20.66
N LYS A 169 -9.20 -4.97 -20.48
CA LYS A 169 -9.37 -6.44 -20.40
C LYS A 169 -8.77 -7.16 -21.59
N LYS A 170 -8.99 -6.61 -22.81
CA LYS A 170 -8.53 -7.22 -24.05
C LYS A 170 -7.00 -7.21 -24.17
N ILE A 171 -6.34 -6.16 -23.65
CA ILE A 171 -4.89 -5.98 -23.78
C ILE A 171 -4.14 -6.62 -22.61
N ALA A 172 -4.63 -6.53 -21.40
CA ALA A 172 -3.92 -6.99 -20.22
C ALA A 172 -3.72 -8.52 -20.14
N ALA A 173 -4.68 -9.30 -20.63
CA ALA A 173 -4.60 -10.76 -20.59
C ALA A 173 -3.47 -11.31 -21.47
N PRO A 174 -3.32 -10.95 -22.76
CA PRO A 174 -2.18 -11.35 -23.58
C PRO A 174 -0.84 -10.98 -22.98
N ILE A 175 -0.67 -9.74 -22.46
CA ILE A 175 0.59 -9.28 -21.87
C ILE A 175 1.05 -10.19 -20.73
N ARG A 176 0.14 -10.63 -19.86
CA ARG A 176 0.51 -11.56 -18.78
C ARG A 176 1.04 -12.90 -19.31
N VAL A 177 0.44 -13.43 -20.36
CA VAL A 177 0.86 -14.68 -20.99
C VAL A 177 2.23 -14.51 -21.63
N GLU A 178 2.44 -13.44 -22.39
CA GLU A 178 3.72 -13.14 -23.05
C GLU A 178 4.85 -12.94 -22.04
N LEU A 179 4.59 -12.23 -20.91
CA LEU A 179 5.55 -12.08 -19.83
C LEU A 179 5.90 -13.41 -19.14
N ALA A 180 4.94 -14.30 -18.98
CA ALA A 180 5.19 -15.64 -18.43
C ALA A 180 6.06 -16.47 -19.38
N GLN A 181 5.76 -16.48 -20.68
CA GLN A 181 6.57 -17.15 -21.71
C GLN A 181 7.98 -16.58 -21.80
N TYR A 182 8.13 -15.25 -21.75
CA TYR A 182 9.45 -14.61 -21.72
C TYR A 182 10.30 -15.10 -20.54
N ARG A 183 9.72 -15.21 -19.34
CA ARG A 183 10.45 -15.68 -18.16
C ARG A 183 10.88 -17.13 -18.27
N GLU A 184 10.03 -18.00 -18.84
CA GLU A 184 10.41 -19.40 -19.10
C GLU A 184 11.58 -19.48 -20.08
N LEU A 185 11.56 -18.70 -21.15
CA LEU A 185 12.63 -18.69 -22.14
C LEU A 185 13.92 -18.07 -21.61
N ALA A 186 13.83 -17.01 -20.82
CA ALA A 186 14.99 -16.34 -20.21
C ALA A 186 15.76 -17.25 -19.23
N ALA A 187 15.09 -18.27 -18.65
CA ALA A 187 15.73 -19.26 -17.79
C ALA A 187 16.63 -20.25 -18.57
N PHE A 188 16.49 -20.32 -19.89
CA PHE A 188 17.28 -21.20 -20.76
C PHE A 188 18.37 -20.47 -21.57
N SER A 189 18.48 -19.16 -21.45
CA SER A 189 19.49 -18.33 -22.13
C SER A 189 20.62 -17.95 -21.15
#